data_ec1b3b0f362a3d8b4044013a24d382e4
#
_entry.id   ec1b3b0f362a3d8b4044013a24d382e4
#
_cell.length_a   1.000
_cell.length_b   1.000
_cell.length_c   1.000
_cell.angle_alpha   90.00
_cell.angle_beta   90.00
_cell.angle_gamma   90.00
#
_symmetry.space_group_name_H-M   'P 1'
#
loop_
_entity.id
_entity.type
_entity.pdbx_description
1 polymer ?
#
loop_
_entity_poly.entity_id
_entity_poly.type
_entity_poly.pdbx_seq_one_letter_code
_entity_poly.pdbx_strand_id
1 'polypeptide(L)'
;KAEMAAQVATFPEKYGRVPHLVVILVGEDPGSVSYVTGKAKASEVVGIKNTTIRRPDTITETELLTLIDQLNTDDSVDGVLVQLPLPKHISEDKVIAAIAKEKDVDGFHPLNVAALWQKQDCVLPCTPKGIIKMLKAAGVEIRGKRAVVVGRSNIVGLPVAKLLLDENATVTIAHSRTTDLPAVTRNAEILVV
;
A
#
# COMPACT_ATOMS: atom_id res chain seq x y z
N LYS A 1 -9.95 -4.12 13.56
CA LYS A 1 -9.71 -5.58 13.46
C LYS A 1 -11.00 -6.37 13.61
N ALA A 2 -11.84 -6.12 14.63
CA ALA A 2 -13.11 -6.83 14.84
C ALA A 2 -14.04 -6.73 13.62
N GLU A 3 -14.23 -5.54 13.07
CA GLU A 3 -15.02 -5.31 11.85
C GLU A 3 -14.50 -6.11 10.65
N MET A 4 -13.18 -6.11 10.45
CA MET A 4 -12.54 -6.87 9.38
C MET A 4 -12.68 -8.39 9.58
N ALA A 5 -12.51 -8.88 10.82
CA ALA A 5 -12.72 -10.29 11.12
C ALA A 5 -14.16 -10.74 10.85
N ALA A 6 -15.15 -9.90 11.17
CA ALA A 6 -16.54 -10.17 10.84
C ALA A 6 -16.79 -10.26 9.32
N GLN A 7 -16.18 -9.39 8.54
CA GLN A 7 -16.26 -9.45 7.08
C GLN A 7 -15.56 -10.71 6.51
N VAL A 8 -14.37 -11.05 7.03
CA VAL A 8 -13.64 -12.25 6.59
C VAL A 8 -14.42 -13.53 6.93
N ALA A 9 -15.13 -13.57 8.06
CA ALA A 9 -15.93 -14.72 8.48
C ALA A 9 -17.05 -15.10 7.49
N THR A 10 -17.54 -14.14 6.69
CA THR A 10 -18.56 -14.42 5.64
C THR A 10 -17.96 -14.95 4.34
N PHE A 11 -16.65 -14.88 4.18
CA PHE A 11 -15.97 -15.25 2.92
C PHE A 11 -16.12 -16.73 2.56
N PRO A 12 -15.99 -17.69 3.53
CA PRO A 12 -16.17 -19.10 3.23
C PRO A 12 -17.57 -19.46 2.73
N GLU A 13 -18.62 -18.79 3.23
CA GLU A 13 -20.00 -19.02 2.77
C GLU A 13 -20.17 -18.59 1.31
N LYS A 14 -19.49 -17.51 0.89
CA LYS A 14 -19.62 -16.94 -0.45
C LYS A 14 -18.68 -17.58 -1.47
N TYR A 15 -17.48 -17.98 -1.05
CA TYR A 15 -16.41 -18.41 -1.96
C TYR A 15 -15.87 -19.82 -1.66
N GLY A 16 -16.40 -20.52 -0.65
CA GLY A 16 -15.97 -21.87 -0.26
C GLY A 16 -14.60 -21.96 0.40
N ARG A 17 -13.93 -20.83 0.63
CA ARG A 17 -12.58 -20.76 1.23
C ARG A 17 -12.35 -19.44 1.94
N VAL A 18 -11.32 -19.36 2.78
CA VAL A 18 -10.87 -18.09 3.39
C VAL A 18 -10.02 -17.30 2.38
N PRO A 19 -9.97 -15.94 2.50
CA PRO A 19 -9.09 -15.15 1.66
C PRO A 19 -7.62 -15.49 1.90
N HIS A 20 -6.82 -15.46 0.85
CA HIS A 20 -5.41 -15.83 0.89
C HIS A 20 -4.51 -14.70 0.39
N LEU A 21 -3.68 -14.19 1.30
CA LEU A 21 -2.63 -13.21 1.01
C LEU A 21 -1.28 -13.91 0.91
N VAL A 22 -0.58 -13.70 -0.19
CA VAL A 22 0.82 -14.12 -0.35
C VAL A 22 1.73 -12.90 -0.25
N VAL A 23 2.70 -12.97 0.65
CA VAL A 23 3.71 -11.93 0.86
C VAL A 23 5.07 -12.47 0.43
N ILE A 24 5.73 -11.78 -0.49
CA ILE A 24 7.09 -12.10 -0.92
C ILE A 24 8.06 -11.19 -0.17
N LEU A 25 9.04 -11.79 0.51
CA LEU A 25 10.14 -11.09 1.17
C LEU A 25 11.45 -11.49 0.52
N VAL A 26 12.19 -10.51 0.01
CA VAL A 26 13.51 -10.70 -0.60
C VAL A 26 14.58 -10.13 0.32
N GLY A 27 15.54 -10.98 0.69
CA GLY A 27 16.59 -10.63 1.65
C GLY A 27 16.10 -10.67 3.10
N GLU A 28 16.94 -10.13 3.98
CA GLU A 28 16.75 -10.19 5.45
C GLU A 28 16.85 -8.80 6.11
N ASP A 29 16.44 -7.74 5.40
CA ASP A 29 16.38 -6.42 6.03
C ASP A 29 15.50 -6.47 7.30
N PRO A 30 16.05 -6.05 8.48
CA PRO A 30 15.31 -6.19 9.75
C PRO A 30 13.97 -5.45 9.78
N GLY A 31 13.89 -4.30 9.10
CA GLY A 31 12.64 -3.54 8.96
C GLY A 31 11.59 -4.34 8.19
N SER A 32 11.96 -4.85 7.01
CA SER A 32 11.11 -5.66 6.15
C SER A 32 10.65 -6.94 6.85
N VAL A 33 11.55 -7.64 7.54
CA VAL A 33 11.22 -8.85 8.35
C VAL A 33 10.20 -8.52 9.43
N SER A 34 10.38 -7.42 10.15
CA SER A 34 9.44 -6.98 11.19
C SER A 34 8.05 -6.66 10.62
N TYR A 35 7.98 -5.94 9.49
CA TYR A 35 6.71 -5.63 8.81
C TYR A 35 5.99 -6.87 8.32
N VAL A 36 6.70 -7.80 7.67
CA VAL A 36 6.11 -9.06 7.18
C VAL A 36 5.61 -9.91 8.34
N THR A 37 6.37 -10.01 9.43
CA THR A 37 5.94 -10.73 10.63
C THR A 37 4.68 -10.10 11.24
N GLY A 38 4.62 -8.77 11.31
CA GLY A 38 3.45 -8.04 11.77
C GLY A 38 2.21 -8.27 10.89
N LYS A 39 2.40 -8.28 9.56
CA LYS A 39 1.33 -8.57 8.59
C LYS A 39 0.80 -10.00 8.77
N ALA A 40 1.67 -11.00 8.93
CA ALA A 40 1.28 -12.39 9.15
C ALA A 40 0.42 -12.55 10.42
N LYS A 41 0.87 -11.99 11.55
CA LYS A 41 0.10 -11.98 12.81
C LYS A 41 -1.23 -11.24 12.67
N ALA A 42 -1.28 -10.13 11.94
CA ALA A 42 -2.50 -9.39 11.72
C ALA A 42 -3.51 -10.16 10.86
N SER A 43 -3.02 -10.87 9.83
CA SER A 43 -3.83 -11.74 8.96
C SER A 43 -4.46 -12.88 9.77
N GLU A 44 -3.68 -13.55 10.62
CA GLU A 44 -4.16 -14.61 11.51
C GLU A 44 -5.30 -14.14 12.42
N VAL A 45 -5.12 -12.96 13.05
CA VAL A 45 -6.13 -12.38 13.97
C VAL A 45 -7.46 -12.10 13.26
N VAL A 46 -7.45 -11.80 11.96
CA VAL A 46 -8.68 -11.50 11.21
C VAL A 46 -9.19 -12.67 10.36
N GLY A 47 -8.50 -13.82 10.40
CA GLY A 47 -8.93 -15.04 9.67
C GLY A 47 -8.50 -15.09 8.20
N ILE A 48 -7.55 -14.26 7.77
CA ILE A 48 -6.96 -14.30 6.44
C ILE A 48 -5.81 -15.32 6.43
N LYS A 49 -5.84 -16.27 5.50
CA LYS A 49 -4.69 -17.15 5.25
C LYS A 49 -3.51 -16.30 4.75
N ASN A 50 -2.36 -16.40 5.43
CA ASN A 50 -1.14 -15.71 5.00
C ASN A 50 -0.05 -16.72 4.67
N THR A 51 0.56 -16.55 3.50
CA THR A 51 1.74 -17.32 3.10
C THR A 51 2.90 -16.34 2.86
N THR A 52 3.98 -16.48 3.61
CA THR A 52 5.20 -15.70 3.40
C THR A 52 6.20 -16.52 2.60
N ILE A 53 6.51 -16.08 1.39
CA ILE A 53 7.55 -16.67 0.54
C ILE A 53 8.84 -15.87 0.74
N ARG A 54 9.86 -16.51 1.32
CA ARG A 54 11.18 -15.91 1.50
C ARG A 54 12.09 -16.25 0.32
N ARG A 55 12.84 -15.28 -0.16
CA ARG A 55 13.87 -15.43 -1.19
C ARG A 55 15.15 -14.75 -0.74
N PRO A 56 16.31 -15.30 -1.11
CA PRO A 56 17.58 -14.65 -0.80
C PRO A 56 17.70 -13.33 -1.57
N ASP A 57 18.52 -12.43 -1.08
CA ASP A 57 18.83 -11.15 -1.74
C ASP A 57 19.55 -11.33 -3.09
N THR A 58 20.06 -12.52 -3.37
CA THR A 58 20.70 -12.92 -4.62
C THR A 58 19.72 -13.37 -5.70
N ILE A 59 18.42 -13.48 -5.42
CA ILE A 59 17.41 -13.83 -6.45
C ILE A 59 17.49 -12.87 -7.62
N THR A 60 17.39 -13.38 -8.82
CA THR A 60 17.38 -12.55 -10.03
C THR A 60 16.01 -11.90 -10.25
N GLU A 61 15.99 -10.75 -10.95
CA GLU A 61 14.73 -10.11 -11.36
C GLU A 61 13.82 -11.08 -12.12
N THR A 62 14.39 -11.87 -13.04
CA THR A 62 13.64 -12.86 -13.84
C THR A 62 12.98 -13.94 -12.96
N GLU A 63 13.69 -14.48 -11.99
CA GLU A 63 13.13 -15.48 -11.08
C GLU A 63 12.00 -14.90 -10.21
N LEU A 64 12.15 -13.67 -9.75
CA LEU A 64 11.12 -12.98 -8.99
C LEU A 64 9.87 -12.71 -9.84
N LEU A 65 10.04 -12.23 -11.07
CA LEU A 65 8.93 -12.00 -12.01
C LEU A 65 8.21 -13.30 -12.38
N THR A 66 8.96 -14.40 -12.57
CA THR A 66 8.37 -15.73 -12.81
C THR A 66 7.53 -16.20 -11.62
N LEU A 67 8.01 -15.98 -10.39
CA LEU A 67 7.24 -16.30 -9.18
C LEU A 67 5.94 -15.48 -9.10
N ILE A 68 5.99 -14.19 -9.42
CA ILE A 68 4.81 -13.32 -9.44
C ILE A 68 3.81 -13.81 -10.50
N ASP A 69 4.26 -14.20 -11.68
CA ASP A 69 3.39 -14.72 -12.74
C ASP A 69 2.66 -16.01 -12.31
N GLN A 70 3.35 -16.92 -11.62
CA GLN A 70 2.74 -18.10 -11.02
C GLN A 70 1.64 -17.74 -10.01
N LEU A 71 1.89 -16.74 -9.16
CA LEU A 71 0.90 -16.28 -8.17
C LEU A 71 -0.27 -15.54 -8.82
N ASN A 72 -0.04 -14.83 -9.93
CA ASN A 72 -1.09 -14.18 -10.69
C ASN A 72 -2.09 -15.18 -11.25
N THR A 73 -1.61 -16.35 -11.69
CA THR A 73 -2.43 -17.42 -12.30
C THR A 73 -3.00 -18.41 -11.29
N ASP A 74 -2.62 -18.36 -10.02
CA ASP A 74 -3.11 -19.23 -8.95
C ASP A 74 -4.45 -18.69 -8.40
N ASP A 75 -5.56 -19.35 -8.73
CA ASP A 75 -6.91 -18.99 -8.27
C ASP A 75 -7.10 -19.11 -6.74
N SER A 76 -6.19 -19.83 -6.05
CA SER A 76 -6.22 -19.92 -4.60
C SER A 76 -5.63 -18.69 -3.90
N VAL A 77 -5.00 -17.77 -4.63
CA VAL A 77 -4.37 -16.54 -4.13
C VAL A 77 -5.22 -15.34 -4.48
N ASP A 78 -5.69 -14.61 -3.47
CA ASP A 78 -6.53 -13.41 -3.65
C ASP A 78 -5.71 -12.12 -3.68
N GLY A 79 -4.55 -12.11 -3.03
CA GLY A 79 -3.70 -10.92 -2.98
C GLY A 79 -2.22 -11.28 -2.95
N VAL A 80 -1.44 -10.48 -3.64
CA VAL A 80 0.03 -10.58 -3.70
C VAL A 80 0.63 -9.26 -3.22
N LEU A 81 1.64 -9.38 -2.35
CA LEU A 81 2.40 -8.26 -1.84
C LEU A 81 3.89 -8.59 -1.94
N VAL A 82 4.67 -7.73 -2.56
CA VAL A 82 6.12 -7.80 -2.53
C VAL A 82 6.65 -6.74 -1.58
N GLN A 83 7.28 -7.17 -0.49
CA GLN A 83 7.76 -6.25 0.54
C GLN A 83 8.93 -5.41 0.00
N LEU A 84 8.76 -4.10 -0.02
CA LEU A 84 9.79 -3.13 -0.35
C LEU A 84 10.60 -2.74 0.89
N PRO A 85 11.87 -2.29 0.74
CA PRO A 85 12.59 -2.16 -0.52
C PRO A 85 13.14 -3.47 -1.06
N LEU A 86 13.42 -3.52 -2.37
CA LEU A 86 14.08 -4.63 -3.03
C LEU A 86 15.60 -4.40 -3.18
N PRO A 87 16.41 -5.46 -3.37
CA PRO A 87 17.81 -5.33 -3.75
C PRO A 87 17.99 -4.46 -5.00
N LYS A 88 19.05 -3.66 -5.07
CA LYS A 88 19.30 -2.66 -6.13
C LYS A 88 19.33 -3.20 -7.56
N HIS A 89 19.58 -4.49 -7.75
CA HIS A 89 19.61 -5.12 -9.07
C HIS A 89 18.22 -5.53 -9.58
N ILE A 90 17.18 -5.36 -8.77
CA ILE A 90 15.78 -5.64 -9.12
C ILE A 90 15.03 -4.31 -9.23
N SER A 91 14.34 -4.11 -10.34
CA SER A 91 13.50 -2.93 -10.55
C SER A 91 12.18 -3.05 -9.79
N GLU A 92 11.98 -2.20 -8.77
CA GLU A 92 10.71 -2.14 -8.03
C GLU A 92 9.53 -1.83 -8.97
N ASP A 93 9.71 -0.93 -9.93
CA ASP A 93 8.65 -0.55 -10.88
C ASP A 93 8.21 -1.74 -11.74
N LYS A 94 9.14 -2.57 -12.21
CA LYS A 94 8.81 -3.77 -12.98
C LYS A 94 8.08 -4.81 -12.10
N VAL A 95 8.55 -4.99 -10.88
CA VAL A 95 7.94 -5.94 -9.93
C VAL A 95 6.52 -5.51 -9.58
N ILE A 96 6.30 -4.24 -9.28
CA ILE A 96 4.97 -3.67 -9.00
C ILE A 96 4.04 -3.86 -10.22
N ALA A 97 4.53 -3.54 -11.42
CA ALA A 97 3.75 -3.66 -12.64
C ALA A 97 3.46 -5.11 -13.07
N ALA A 98 4.23 -6.07 -12.57
CA ALA A 98 4.03 -7.50 -12.86
C ALA A 98 2.94 -8.15 -12.00
N ILE A 99 2.59 -7.58 -10.85
CA ILE A 99 1.48 -8.08 -10.03
C ILE A 99 0.17 -7.82 -10.78
N ALA A 100 -0.71 -8.82 -10.88
CA ALA A 100 -2.03 -8.60 -11.48
C ALA A 100 -2.80 -7.51 -10.72
N LYS A 101 -3.39 -6.56 -11.44
CA LYS A 101 -4.11 -5.41 -10.85
C LYS A 101 -5.10 -5.83 -9.78
N GLU A 102 -5.80 -6.94 -10.01
CA GLU A 102 -6.84 -7.50 -9.14
C GLU A 102 -6.26 -8.11 -7.86
N LYS A 103 -4.97 -8.49 -7.88
CA LYS A 103 -4.23 -9.08 -6.74
C LYS A 103 -3.28 -8.09 -6.07
N ASP A 104 -3.17 -6.86 -6.59
CA ASP A 104 -2.37 -5.78 -5.99
C ASP A 104 -3.06 -5.24 -4.73
N VAL A 105 -2.66 -5.74 -3.57
CA VAL A 105 -3.26 -5.34 -2.28
C VAL A 105 -2.66 -4.06 -1.71
N ASP A 106 -1.54 -3.60 -2.23
CA ASP A 106 -0.91 -2.32 -1.82
C ASP A 106 -1.44 -1.12 -2.62
N GLY A 107 -2.09 -1.35 -3.76
CA GLY A 107 -2.60 -0.28 -4.64
C GLY A 107 -1.50 0.48 -5.37
N PHE A 108 -0.36 -0.17 -5.62
CA PHE A 108 0.80 0.45 -6.29
C PHE A 108 0.84 0.19 -7.79
N HIS A 109 0.09 -0.81 -8.27
CA HIS A 109 0.02 -1.11 -9.69
C HIS A 109 -0.38 0.12 -10.50
N PRO A 110 0.27 0.44 -11.64
CA PRO A 110 0.00 1.65 -12.43
C PRO A 110 -1.48 1.87 -12.75
N LEU A 111 -2.25 0.81 -13.02
CA LEU A 111 -3.68 0.91 -13.27
C LEU A 111 -4.48 1.25 -12.01
N ASN A 112 -4.09 0.78 -10.82
CA ASN A 112 -4.72 1.18 -9.55
C ASN A 112 -4.40 2.65 -9.22
N VAL A 113 -3.16 3.08 -9.47
CA VAL A 113 -2.78 4.49 -9.33
C VAL A 113 -3.57 5.38 -10.29
N ALA A 114 -3.71 4.99 -11.56
CA ALA A 114 -4.52 5.73 -12.53
C ALA A 114 -5.99 5.80 -12.09
N ALA A 115 -6.57 4.68 -11.64
CA ALA A 115 -7.95 4.62 -11.15
C ALA A 115 -8.16 5.54 -9.93
N LEU A 116 -7.21 5.57 -8.98
CA LEU A 116 -7.23 6.50 -7.85
C LEU A 116 -7.32 7.97 -8.32
N TRP A 117 -6.49 8.36 -9.29
CA TRP A 117 -6.52 9.73 -9.82
C TRP A 117 -7.81 10.06 -10.56
N GLN A 118 -8.41 9.09 -11.23
CA GLN A 118 -9.68 9.22 -11.95
C GLN A 118 -10.92 9.04 -11.07
N LYS A 119 -10.75 8.82 -9.76
CA LYS A 119 -11.86 8.52 -8.81
C LYS A 119 -12.65 7.27 -9.19
N GLN A 120 -12.00 6.32 -9.82
CA GLN A 120 -12.58 5.01 -10.11
C GLN A 120 -12.36 4.06 -8.93
N ASP A 121 -13.13 2.98 -8.89
CA ASP A 121 -12.94 1.94 -7.88
C ASP A 121 -11.57 1.26 -8.03
N CYS A 122 -10.81 1.24 -6.93
CA CYS A 122 -9.47 0.68 -6.89
C CYS A 122 -9.03 0.35 -5.46
N VAL A 123 -8.00 -0.45 -5.34
CA VAL A 123 -7.29 -0.64 -4.07
C VAL A 123 -6.52 0.64 -3.74
N LEU A 124 -6.79 1.21 -2.56
CA LEU A 124 -6.09 2.40 -2.08
C LEU A 124 -4.83 2.00 -1.31
N PRO A 125 -3.70 2.69 -1.52
CA PRO A 125 -2.49 2.46 -0.73
C PRO A 125 -2.76 2.54 0.78
N CYS A 126 -2.25 1.54 1.52
CA CYS A 126 -2.62 1.34 2.93
C CYS A 126 -2.22 2.51 3.83
N THR A 127 -0.99 3.04 3.70
CA THR A 127 -0.50 4.16 4.51
C THR A 127 -1.28 5.45 4.22
N PRO A 128 -1.46 5.90 2.97
CA PRO A 128 -2.32 7.03 2.64
C PRO A 128 -3.75 6.91 3.18
N LYS A 129 -4.38 5.75 2.96
CA LYS A 129 -5.72 5.46 3.49
C LYS A 129 -5.77 5.51 5.02
N GLY A 130 -4.71 5.00 5.66
CA GLY A 130 -4.56 5.02 7.12
C GLY A 130 -4.48 6.45 7.67
N ILE A 131 -3.71 7.34 7.01
CA ILE A 131 -3.60 8.76 7.38
C ILE A 131 -4.97 9.45 7.35
N ILE A 132 -5.74 9.28 6.28
CA ILE A 132 -7.09 9.86 6.19
C ILE A 132 -8.00 9.31 7.30
N LYS A 133 -7.93 8.00 7.56
CA LYS A 133 -8.72 7.39 8.66
C LYS A 133 -8.33 7.93 10.03
N MET A 134 -7.05 8.16 10.28
CA MET A 134 -6.57 8.74 11.54
C MET A 134 -7.04 10.17 11.72
N LEU A 135 -6.95 11.02 10.69
CA LEU A 135 -7.45 12.40 10.73
C LEU A 135 -8.94 12.43 11.06
N LYS A 136 -9.75 11.62 10.38
CA LYS A 136 -11.20 11.51 10.63
C LYS A 136 -11.51 10.99 12.04
N ALA A 137 -10.78 9.99 12.50
CA ALA A 137 -10.97 9.42 13.85
C ALA A 137 -10.57 10.41 14.96
N ALA A 138 -9.63 11.30 14.69
CA ALA A 138 -9.24 12.39 15.59
C ALA A 138 -10.19 13.62 15.53
N GLY A 139 -11.28 13.54 14.74
CA GLY A 139 -12.23 14.65 14.58
C GLY A 139 -11.70 15.83 13.77
N VAL A 140 -10.63 15.63 12.98
CA VAL A 140 -10.06 16.69 12.14
C VAL A 140 -10.95 16.88 10.92
N GLU A 141 -11.51 18.10 10.79
CA GLU A 141 -12.20 18.50 9.57
C GLU A 141 -11.17 18.78 8.45
N ILE A 142 -11.21 17.97 7.38
CA ILE A 142 -10.26 18.08 6.28
C ILE A 142 -10.74 19.09 5.23
N ARG A 143 -12.05 19.20 5.05
CA ARG A 143 -12.65 20.09 4.05
C ARG A 143 -12.24 21.53 4.24
N GLY A 144 -11.78 22.17 3.14
CA GLY A 144 -11.36 23.57 3.14
C GLY A 144 -10.01 23.85 3.81
N LYS A 145 -9.36 22.84 4.40
CA LYS A 145 -8.06 23.02 5.07
C LYS A 145 -6.91 23.10 4.08
N ARG A 146 -5.88 23.84 4.48
CA ARG A 146 -4.59 23.87 3.77
C ARG A 146 -3.76 22.69 4.27
N ALA A 147 -3.62 21.68 3.42
CA ALA A 147 -2.80 20.51 3.68
C ALA A 147 -1.46 20.62 2.97
N VAL A 148 -0.37 20.37 3.68
CA VAL A 148 0.97 20.28 3.11
C VAL A 148 1.48 18.85 3.27
N VAL A 149 1.89 18.26 2.16
CA VAL A 149 2.52 16.93 2.13
C VAL A 149 3.99 17.10 1.81
N VAL A 150 4.87 16.73 2.73
CA VAL A 150 6.33 16.79 2.54
C VAL A 150 6.80 15.43 2.07
N GLY A 151 6.92 15.28 0.77
CA GLY A 151 7.26 14.04 0.07
C GLY A 151 6.42 13.85 -1.16
N ARG A 152 6.99 13.18 -2.18
CA ARG A 152 6.33 12.93 -3.47
C ARG A 152 6.58 11.54 -3.99
N SER A 153 6.71 10.57 -3.09
CA SER A 153 6.82 9.17 -3.50
C SER A 153 5.52 8.68 -4.12
N ASN A 154 5.64 7.76 -5.08
CA ASN A 154 4.48 7.15 -5.73
C ASN A 154 3.65 6.28 -4.77
N ILE A 155 4.26 5.80 -3.69
CA ILE A 155 3.64 4.86 -2.75
C ILE A 155 2.98 5.54 -1.54
N VAL A 156 3.39 6.76 -1.17
CA VAL A 156 2.82 7.49 -0.02
C VAL A 156 2.48 8.94 -0.35
N GLY A 157 3.47 9.75 -0.74
CA GLY A 157 3.30 11.21 -0.86
C GLY A 157 2.23 11.63 -1.87
N LEU A 158 2.32 11.14 -3.10
CA LEU A 158 1.34 11.45 -4.13
C LEU A 158 -0.05 10.86 -3.81
N PRO A 159 -0.20 9.59 -3.38
CA PRO A 159 -1.48 9.06 -2.99
C PRO A 159 -2.14 9.79 -1.82
N VAL A 160 -1.40 10.16 -0.76
CA VAL A 160 -2.01 10.89 0.36
C VAL A 160 -2.45 12.30 -0.06
N ALA A 161 -1.67 12.97 -0.91
CA ALA A 161 -2.05 14.27 -1.47
C ALA A 161 -3.36 14.16 -2.26
N LYS A 162 -3.49 13.11 -3.10
CA LYS A 162 -4.73 12.84 -3.85
C LYS A 162 -5.92 12.58 -2.92
N LEU A 163 -5.73 11.77 -1.88
CA LEU A 163 -6.82 11.47 -0.95
C LEU A 163 -7.24 12.70 -0.12
N LEU A 164 -6.31 13.57 0.28
CA LEU A 164 -6.64 14.85 0.92
C LEU A 164 -7.41 15.78 -0.02
N LEU A 165 -7.02 15.83 -1.31
CA LEU A 165 -7.76 16.58 -2.33
C LEU A 165 -9.17 16.04 -2.50
N ASP A 166 -9.37 14.73 -2.47
CA ASP A 166 -10.71 14.11 -2.55
C ASP A 166 -11.60 14.42 -1.34
N GLU A 167 -10.98 14.65 -0.17
CA GLU A 167 -11.65 15.16 1.03
C GLU A 167 -11.86 16.70 0.99
N ASN A 168 -11.63 17.33 -0.15
CA ASN A 168 -11.78 18.76 -0.39
C ASN A 168 -10.79 19.66 0.38
N ALA A 169 -9.59 19.19 0.66
CA ALA A 169 -8.50 20.04 1.11
C ALA A 169 -7.86 20.82 -0.05
N THR A 170 -7.26 21.96 0.25
CA THR A 170 -6.29 22.60 -0.66
C THR A 170 -4.92 22.02 -0.38
N VAL A 171 -4.32 21.33 -1.35
CA VAL A 171 -3.12 20.53 -1.12
C VAL A 171 -1.89 21.15 -1.76
N THR A 172 -0.83 21.30 -0.98
CA THR A 172 0.51 21.64 -1.45
C THR A 172 1.45 20.45 -1.25
N ILE A 173 2.17 20.06 -2.30
CA ILE A 173 3.20 19.03 -2.22
C ILE A 173 4.57 19.70 -2.18
N ALA A 174 5.31 19.49 -1.09
CA ALA A 174 6.68 19.94 -0.92
C ALA A 174 7.65 18.76 -0.99
N HIS A 175 8.90 19.02 -1.37
CA HIS A 175 9.90 17.98 -1.55
C HIS A 175 11.33 18.54 -1.34
N SER A 176 12.36 17.72 -1.47
CA SER A 176 13.77 18.10 -1.24
C SER A 176 14.29 19.28 -2.07
N ARG A 177 13.59 19.69 -3.13
CA ARG A 177 13.93 20.86 -3.95
C ARG A 177 12.99 22.04 -3.73
N THR A 178 12.11 21.98 -2.73
CA THR A 178 11.22 23.09 -2.38
C THR A 178 12.03 24.20 -1.76
N THR A 179 11.93 25.41 -2.32
CA THR A 179 12.54 26.61 -1.77
C THR A 179 11.76 27.05 -0.54
N ASP A 180 12.47 27.39 0.54
CA ASP A 180 11.89 27.83 1.83
C ASP A 180 10.80 26.89 2.35
N LEU A 181 11.15 25.62 2.53
CA LEU A 181 10.26 24.61 3.10
C LEU A 181 9.60 25.06 4.42
N PRO A 182 10.31 25.75 5.35
CA PRO A 182 9.68 26.30 6.56
C PRO A 182 8.54 27.27 6.29
N ALA A 183 8.62 28.12 5.27
CA ALA A 183 7.53 29.03 4.94
C ALA A 183 6.30 28.26 4.40
N VAL A 184 6.51 27.20 3.61
CA VAL A 184 5.44 26.35 3.11
C VAL A 184 4.76 25.61 4.25
N THR A 185 5.52 24.99 5.16
CA THR A 185 4.96 24.17 6.25
C THR A 185 4.28 25.00 7.34
N ARG A 186 4.74 26.23 7.63
CA ARG A 186 4.07 27.13 8.59
C ARG A 186 2.62 27.45 8.20
N ASN A 187 2.29 27.43 6.94
CA ASN A 187 0.94 27.72 6.45
C ASN A 187 0.00 26.50 6.48
N ALA A 188 0.50 25.34 6.87
CA ALA A 188 -0.28 24.10 6.93
C ALA A 188 -1.21 24.09 8.15
N GLU A 189 -2.47 23.72 7.92
CA GLU A 189 -3.40 23.30 8.98
C GLU A 189 -3.36 21.79 9.17
N ILE A 190 -3.00 21.06 8.11
CA ILE A 190 -2.71 19.62 8.12
C ILE A 190 -1.31 19.44 7.53
N LEU A 191 -0.41 18.83 8.26
CA LEU A 191 0.95 18.53 7.81
C LEU A 191 1.17 17.02 7.81
N VAL A 192 1.57 16.48 6.65
CA VAL A 192 1.97 15.09 6.46
C VAL A 192 3.44 15.05 6.04
N VAL A 193 4.27 14.28 6.76
CA VAL A 193 5.71 14.17 6.53
C VAL A 193 6.11 12.72 6.38
#